data_0604619bf5c70b05ab398a0238f7c923
#
_entry.id   0604619bf5c70b05ab398a0238f7c923
#
_cell.length_a   1.000
_cell.length_b   1.000
_cell.length_c   1.000
_cell.angle_alpha   90.00
_cell.angle_beta   90.00
_cell.angle_gamma   90.00
#
_symmetry.space_group_name_H-M   'P 1'
#
loop_
_entity.id
_entity.type
_entity.pdbx_description
1 polymer ?
#
loop_
_entity_poly.entity_id
_entity_poly.type
_entity_poly.pdbx_seq_one_letter_code
_entity_poly.pdbx_strand_id
1 'polypeptide(L)'
;MQATMSRARSIISGIAAATTVALGLVAVGVTPLRAQAPPPPILIELLTPRSLFTDDVRGQFRIKLEGEHRTTVVNMHDASRTVVARVTVQPGAQFPWHTHSGPVIVNVAQGELVYVEASDCIERPYPAGTAFADPGQGHVHTAFNRIGGVTVVLYATFFEVPAQGPLTITEGVETPADCQVGS
;
A
#
# COMPACT_ATOMS: atom_id res chain seq x y z
N MET A 1 -9.17 -96.56 64.92
CA MET A 1 -8.23 -96.48 63.81
C MET A 1 -8.16 -95.02 63.43
N GLN A 2 -7.01 -94.45 63.60
CA GLN A 2 -6.77 -93.02 63.78
C GLN A 2 -6.74 -92.27 62.45
N ALA A 3 -7.48 -91.17 62.39
CA ALA A 3 -7.44 -90.22 61.28
C ALA A 3 -6.52 -89.05 61.63
N THR A 4 -5.53 -88.84 60.84
CA THR A 4 -4.53 -87.77 61.02
C THR A 4 -5.02 -86.56 60.29
N MET A 5 -5.29 -85.43 61.01
CA MET A 5 -5.66 -84.14 60.45
C MET A 5 -4.40 -83.38 59.99
N SER A 6 -4.29 -83.10 58.72
CA SER A 6 -3.27 -82.23 58.20
C SER A 6 -3.84 -80.78 58.07
N ARG A 7 -3.15 -79.84 58.75
CA ARG A 7 -3.49 -78.41 58.68
C ARG A 7 -2.81 -77.80 57.48
N ALA A 8 -3.66 -77.27 56.50
CA ALA A 8 -3.16 -76.44 55.44
C ALA A 8 -2.97 -74.97 55.90
N ARG A 9 -1.75 -74.46 55.77
CA ARG A 9 -1.45 -73.04 56.00
C ARG A 9 -1.75 -72.25 54.74
N SER A 10 -2.75 -71.35 54.80
CA SER A 10 -2.98 -70.35 53.74
C SER A 10 -1.93 -69.26 53.77
N ILE A 11 -1.19 -69.09 52.72
CA ILE A 11 -0.28 -67.96 52.50
C ILE A 11 -1.07 -66.95 51.75
N ILE A 12 -1.37 -65.79 52.35
CA ILE A 12 -1.99 -64.63 51.71
C ILE A 12 -0.87 -63.85 51.09
N SER A 13 -0.73 -63.94 49.78
CA SER A 13 0.17 -63.06 49.00
C SER A 13 -0.55 -61.74 48.75
N GLY A 14 -0.10 -60.68 49.39
CA GLY A 14 -0.53 -59.31 49.14
C GLY A 14 0.08 -58.79 47.83
N ILE A 15 -0.76 -58.49 46.85
CA ILE A 15 -0.37 -57.81 45.65
C ILE A 15 -0.42 -56.28 45.92
N ALA A 16 0.72 -55.63 46.00
CA ALA A 16 0.83 -54.18 46.08
C ALA A 16 0.68 -53.64 44.67
N ALA A 17 -0.46 -52.99 44.38
CA ALA A 17 -0.66 -52.27 43.16
C ALA A 17 0.08 -50.92 43.23
N ALA A 18 1.16 -50.78 42.51
CA ALA A 18 1.85 -49.51 42.32
C ALA A 18 1.13 -48.69 41.26
N THR A 19 0.39 -47.66 41.69
CA THR A 19 -0.23 -46.67 40.78
C THR A 19 0.84 -45.66 40.34
N THR A 20 1.35 -45.81 39.12
CA THR A 20 2.19 -44.82 38.44
C THR A 20 1.32 -43.69 37.96
N VAL A 21 1.39 -42.52 38.62
CA VAL A 21 0.80 -41.27 38.12
C VAL A 21 1.77 -40.71 37.08
N ALA A 22 1.40 -40.83 35.79
CA ALA A 22 2.10 -40.18 34.69
C ALA A 22 1.71 -38.69 34.67
N LEU A 23 2.61 -37.81 35.16
CA LEU A 23 2.49 -36.38 34.92
C LEU A 23 2.72 -36.10 33.43
N GLY A 24 1.66 -35.88 32.68
CA GLY A 24 1.73 -35.39 31.31
C GLY A 24 2.19 -33.93 31.30
N LEU A 25 3.43 -33.66 30.89
CA LEU A 25 3.89 -32.32 30.54
C LEU A 25 3.15 -31.88 29.26
N VAL A 26 2.15 -30.99 29.40
CA VAL A 26 1.58 -30.28 28.27
C VAL A 26 2.59 -29.22 27.84
N ALA A 27 3.38 -29.52 26.82
CA ALA A 27 4.20 -28.51 26.14
C ALA A 27 3.29 -27.53 25.43
N VAL A 28 3.06 -26.37 26.04
CA VAL A 28 2.42 -25.23 25.36
C VAL A 28 3.41 -24.76 24.30
N GLY A 29 3.18 -25.18 23.06
CA GLY A 29 3.96 -24.74 21.91
C GLY A 29 3.73 -23.24 21.71
N VAL A 30 4.70 -22.41 22.09
CA VAL A 30 4.74 -20.98 21.75
C VAL A 30 5.09 -20.92 20.28
N THR A 31 4.08 -20.75 19.41
CA THR A 31 4.32 -20.43 18.00
C THR A 31 5.00 -19.06 17.95
N PRO A 32 6.21 -18.95 17.37
CA PRO A 32 6.85 -17.64 17.24
C PRO A 32 5.95 -16.73 16.41
N LEU A 33 5.60 -15.57 16.97
CA LEU A 33 4.93 -14.51 16.21
C LEU A 33 5.87 -14.16 15.04
N ARG A 34 5.45 -14.54 13.82
CA ARG A 34 6.19 -14.19 12.63
C ARG A 34 6.09 -12.67 12.48
N ALA A 35 7.22 -11.98 12.62
CA ALA A 35 7.28 -10.53 12.36
C ALA A 35 6.74 -10.27 10.96
N GLN A 36 5.69 -9.47 10.87
CA GLN A 36 5.16 -9.02 9.57
C GLN A 36 6.24 -8.18 8.88
N ALA A 37 6.45 -8.44 7.59
CA ALA A 37 7.32 -7.57 6.80
C ALA A 37 6.80 -6.12 6.87
N PRO A 38 7.69 -5.12 6.93
CA PRO A 38 7.27 -3.73 6.91
C PRO A 38 6.41 -3.47 5.66
N PRO A 39 5.41 -2.57 5.74
CA PRO A 39 4.61 -2.22 4.58
C PRO A 39 5.49 -1.67 3.46
N PRO A 40 5.13 -1.85 2.19
CA PRO A 40 5.86 -1.26 1.08
C PRO A 40 5.86 0.27 1.21
N PRO A 41 6.93 0.95 0.78
CA PRO A 41 7.05 2.40 0.90
C PRO A 41 5.91 3.15 0.19
N ILE A 42 5.45 2.61 -0.95
CA ILE A 42 4.28 3.08 -1.68
C ILE A 42 3.42 1.86 -2.03
N LEU A 43 2.12 1.94 -1.70
CA LEU A 43 1.13 0.94 -2.03
C LEU A 43 0.05 1.58 -2.89
N ILE A 44 -0.24 0.98 -4.05
CA ILE A 44 -1.30 1.41 -4.97
C ILE A 44 -2.34 0.30 -5.04
N GLU A 45 -3.58 0.64 -4.69
CA GLU A 45 -4.73 -0.25 -4.71
C GLU A 45 -5.76 0.29 -5.72
N LEU A 46 -6.04 -0.46 -6.77
CA LEU A 46 -7.09 -0.08 -7.72
C LEU A 46 -8.45 -0.31 -7.08
N LEU A 47 -9.24 0.74 -6.97
CA LEU A 47 -10.60 0.68 -6.42
C LEU A 47 -11.65 0.36 -7.50
N THR A 48 -11.33 0.68 -8.76
CA THR A 48 -12.16 0.36 -9.91
C THR A 48 -11.36 -0.38 -10.97
N PRO A 49 -12.01 -1.19 -11.83
CA PRO A 49 -11.38 -1.63 -13.06
C PRO A 49 -11.09 -0.42 -13.97
N ARG A 50 -10.40 -0.64 -15.07
CA ARG A 50 -10.24 0.37 -16.15
C ARG A 50 -11.55 0.53 -16.89
N SER A 51 -12.42 1.36 -16.35
CA SER A 51 -13.79 1.54 -16.83
C SER A 51 -13.79 2.38 -18.12
N LEU A 52 -14.38 1.83 -19.17
CA LEU A 52 -14.53 2.53 -20.45
C LEU A 52 -15.72 3.49 -20.36
N PHE A 53 -15.54 4.73 -20.83
CA PHE A 53 -16.67 5.60 -21.10
C PHE A 53 -17.44 5.06 -22.30
N THR A 54 -18.76 4.96 -22.19
CA THR A 54 -19.66 4.53 -23.27
C THR A 54 -20.07 5.69 -24.15
N ASP A 55 -19.96 6.89 -23.63
CA ASP A 55 -20.27 8.14 -24.32
C ASP A 55 -18.99 8.80 -24.85
N ASP A 56 -19.13 9.70 -25.85
CA ASP A 56 -18.03 10.55 -26.33
C ASP A 56 -17.77 11.63 -25.27
N VAL A 57 -16.83 11.37 -24.37
CA VAL A 57 -16.46 12.27 -23.27
C VAL A 57 -15.18 13.00 -23.63
N ARG A 58 -15.29 14.32 -23.75
CA ARG A 58 -14.17 15.23 -23.98
C ARG A 58 -14.12 16.27 -22.87
N GLY A 59 -12.94 16.80 -22.59
CA GLY A 59 -12.77 17.80 -21.56
C GLY A 59 -11.53 18.64 -21.78
N GLN A 60 -11.44 19.72 -21.03
CA GLN A 60 -10.25 20.55 -20.96
C GLN A 60 -9.97 20.91 -19.51
N PHE A 61 -8.74 20.67 -19.07
CA PHE A 61 -8.24 21.20 -17.81
C PHE A 61 -7.41 22.46 -18.11
N ARG A 62 -7.61 23.49 -17.32
CA ARG A 62 -6.77 24.69 -17.29
C ARG A 62 -6.17 24.78 -15.90
N ILE A 63 -4.94 24.33 -15.76
CA ILE A 63 -4.27 24.15 -14.49
C ILE A 63 -3.23 25.25 -14.36
N LYS A 64 -3.28 25.99 -13.26
CA LYS A 64 -2.22 26.89 -12.83
C LYS A 64 -1.78 26.46 -11.43
N LEU A 65 -0.65 25.80 -11.36
CA LEU A 65 -0.09 25.38 -10.07
C LEU A 65 0.41 26.61 -9.31
N GLU A 66 0.42 26.51 -7.98
CA GLU A 66 0.94 27.57 -7.13
C GLU A 66 2.42 27.86 -7.46
N GLY A 67 2.77 29.12 -7.56
CA GLY A 67 4.11 29.57 -7.94
C GLY A 67 4.39 29.61 -9.45
N GLU A 68 3.53 29.00 -10.28
CA GLU A 68 3.69 29.07 -11.74
C GLU A 68 3.23 30.41 -12.32
N HIS A 69 3.93 30.85 -13.37
CA HIS A 69 3.54 32.01 -14.17
C HIS A 69 2.58 31.65 -15.32
N ARG A 70 2.58 30.38 -15.73
CA ARG A 70 1.82 29.90 -16.91
C ARG A 70 0.63 29.04 -16.48
N THR A 71 -0.39 29.02 -17.33
CA THR A 71 -1.49 28.08 -17.22
C THR A 71 -1.22 26.94 -18.19
N THR A 72 -1.13 25.72 -17.66
CA THR A 72 -1.08 24.51 -18.48
C THR A 72 -2.49 24.18 -18.97
N VAL A 73 -2.65 23.94 -20.26
CA VAL A 73 -3.91 23.55 -20.87
C VAL A 73 -3.80 22.11 -21.35
N VAL A 74 -4.58 21.23 -20.73
CA VAL A 74 -4.65 19.81 -21.08
C VAL A 74 -5.97 19.53 -21.75
N ASN A 75 -5.94 19.08 -23.00
CA ASN A 75 -7.12 18.71 -23.76
C ASN A 75 -7.29 17.19 -23.72
N MET A 76 -8.38 16.73 -23.15
CA MET A 76 -8.86 15.37 -23.23
C MET A 76 -9.72 15.22 -24.48
N HIS A 77 -9.15 14.77 -25.58
CA HIS A 77 -9.87 14.59 -26.83
C HIS A 77 -10.78 13.36 -26.82
N ASP A 78 -10.41 12.37 -26.04
CA ASP A 78 -11.15 11.14 -25.79
C ASP A 78 -10.78 10.67 -24.37
N ALA A 79 -11.70 10.82 -23.42
CA ALA A 79 -11.47 10.37 -22.05
C ALA A 79 -11.20 8.86 -21.96
N SER A 80 -11.62 8.09 -22.98
CA SER A 80 -11.31 6.68 -23.15
C SER A 80 -11.70 5.83 -21.93
N ARG A 81 -10.79 5.68 -20.99
CA ARG A 81 -10.98 4.94 -19.74
C ARG A 81 -10.56 5.75 -18.53
N THR A 82 -11.19 5.41 -17.42
CA THR A 82 -10.86 5.97 -16.10
C THR A 82 -10.55 4.87 -15.10
N VAL A 83 -9.71 5.19 -14.13
CA VAL A 83 -9.40 4.34 -12.97
C VAL A 83 -9.38 5.19 -11.72
N VAL A 84 -9.94 4.68 -10.64
CA VAL A 84 -9.76 5.25 -9.31
C VAL A 84 -8.84 4.33 -8.50
N ALA A 85 -7.82 4.92 -7.90
CA ALA A 85 -6.88 4.22 -7.04
C ALA A 85 -6.81 4.88 -5.67
N ARG A 86 -6.61 4.05 -4.65
CA ARG A 86 -6.12 4.48 -3.35
C ARG A 86 -4.62 4.30 -3.32
N VAL A 87 -3.90 5.34 -2.91
CA VAL A 87 -2.45 5.31 -2.80
C VAL A 87 -2.05 5.61 -1.37
N THR A 88 -1.20 4.77 -0.80
CA THR A 88 -0.64 4.95 0.53
C THR A 88 0.87 5.18 0.39
N VAL A 89 1.36 6.32 0.93
CA VAL A 89 2.76 6.72 0.85
C VAL A 89 3.33 6.82 2.26
N GLN A 90 4.30 5.96 2.58
CA GLN A 90 4.93 5.94 3.89
C GLN A 90 5.84 7.17 4.08
N PRO A 91 6.13 7.58 5.32
CA PRO A 91 7.10 8.64 5.60
C PRO A 91 8.45 8.39 4.93
N GLY A 92 8.97 9.39 4.24
CA GLY A 92 10.22 9.33 3.47
C GLY A 92 10.12 8.63 2.12
N ALA A 93 8.96 8.11 1.75
CA ALA A 93 8.77 7.49 0.43
C ALA A 93 8.56 8.55 -0.65
N GLN A 94 9.19 8.35 -1.81
CA GLN A 94 9.12 9.21 -2.98
C GLN A 94 8.80 8.39 -4.22
N PHE A 95 7.93 8.91 -5.08
CA PHE A 95 7.72 8.37 -6.43
C PHE A 95 8.94 8.67 -7.30
N PRO A 96 9.32 7.78 -8.21
CA PRO A 96 10.26 8.14 -9.27
C PRO A 96 9.68 9.30 -10.08
N TRP A 97 10.52 10.05 -10.80
CA TRP A 97 10.06 10.99 -11.80
C TRP A 97 9.26 10.25 -12.87
N HIS A 98 8.07 10.74 -13.18
CA HIS A 98 7.13 10.05 -14.05
C HIS A 98 6.11 11.00 -14.67
N THR A 99 5.31 10.47 -15.57
CA THR A 99 4.14 11.11 -16.13
C THR A 99 2.98 10.12 -16.22
N HIS A 100 1.83 10.56 -16.68
CA HIS A 100 0.62 9.75 -16.92
C HIS A 100 0.12 9.94 -18.35
N SER A 101 -0.69 8.99 -18.85
CA SER A 101 -1.29 9.07 -20.19
C SER A 101 -2.21 10.27 -20.33
N GLY A 102 -2.97 10.58 -19.30
CA GLY A 102 -3.89 11.70 -19.24
C GLY A 102 -3.84 12.41 -17.88
N PRO A 103 -4.70 13.40 -17.65
CA PRO A 103 -4.75 14.13 -16.39
C PRO A 103 -5.17 13.24 -15.23
N VAL A 104 -4.72 13.60 -14.04
CA VAL A 104 -5.07 12.91 -12.80
C VAL A 104 -5.61 13.92 -11.79
N ILE A 105 -6.76 13.63 -11.19
CA ILE A 105 -7.27 14.37 -10.04
C ILE A 105 -6.85 13.61 -8.78
N VAL A 106 -6.11 14.29 -7.91
CA VAL A 106 -5.61 13.73 -6.64
C VAL A 106 -6.31 14.41 -5.47
N ASN A 107 -6.93 13.61 -4.60
CA ASN A 107 -7.53 14.06 -3.36
C ASN A 107 -6.68 13.53 -2.19
N VAL A 108 -6.15 14.41 -1.34
CA VAL A 108 -5.37 14.02 -0.17
C VAL A 108 -6.33 13.80 1.00
N ALA A 109 -6.47 12.55 1.43
CA ALA A 109 -7.37 12.16 2.52
C ALA A 109 -6.69 12.17 3.90
N GLN A 110 -5.37 11.93 3.93
CA GLN A 110 -4.59 11.90 5.17
C GLN A 110 -3.15 12.35 4.91
N GLY A 111 -2.55 13.02 5.89
CA GLY A 111 -1.18 13.48 5.84
C GLY A 111 -0.98 14.70 4.94
N GLU A 112 0.21 14.85 4.40
CA GLU A 112 0.58 15.91 3.45
C GLU A 112 1.47 15.30 2.37
N LEU A 113 1.05 15.42 1.11
CA LEU A 113 1.85 15.05 -0.05
C LEU A 113 2.56 16.29 -0.58
N VAL A 114 3.84 16.18 -0.89
CA VAL A 114 4.55 17.21 -1.62
C VAL A 114 4.62 16.81 -3.09
N TYR A 115 4.16 17.69 -3.99
CA TYR A 115 4.18 17.51 -5.43
C TYR A 115 5.18 18.47 -6.07
N VAL A 116 5.95 17.99 -7.04
CA VAL A 116 6.97 18.78 -7.73
C VAL A 116 6.95 18.50 -9.22
N GLU A 117 6.79 19.55 -10.04
CA GLU A 117 6.93 19.49 -11.49
C GLU A 117 8.40 19.65 -11.92
N ALA A 118 8.82 18.86 -12.90
CA ALA A 118 10.17 18.95 -13.46
C ALA A 118 10.46 20.31 -14.15
N SER A 119 9.40 21.00 -14.58
CA SER A 119 9.49 22.27 -15.30
C SER A 119 9.93 23.45 -14.44
N ASP A 120 9.73 23.38 -13.11
CA ASP A 120 10.02 24.50 -12.20
C ASP A 120 10.65 24.10 -10.87
N CYS A 121 10.64 22.82 -10.53
CA CYS A 121 11.23 22.28 -9.29
C CYS A 121 10.66 22.89 -7.98
N ILE A 122 9.43 23.43 -8.04
CA ILE A 122 8.79 24.02 -6.85
C ILE A 122 8.10 22.91 -6.05
N GLU A 123 8.46 22.80 -4.77
CA GLU A 123 7.77 21.93 -3.82
C GLU A 123 6.40 22.53 -3.45
N ARG A 124 5.33 21.81 -3.73
CA ARG A 124 3.95 22.20 -3.43
C ARG A 124 3.34 21.22 -2.43
N PRO A 125 3.20 21.62 -1.16
CA PRO A 125 2.56 20.78 -0.15
C PRO A 125 1.04 20.79 -0.29
N TYR A 126 0.45 19.61 -0.30
CA TYR A 126 -0.99 19.38 -0.31
C TYR A 126 -1.38 18.62 0.96
N PRO A 127 -1.88 19.31 2.00
CA PRO A 127 -2.35 18.68 3.23
C PRO A 127 -3.68 17.96 3.05
N ALA A 128 -4.04 17.12 4.01
CA ALA A 128 -5.33 16.44 4.05
C ALA A 128 -6.50 17.42 3.90
N GLY A 129 -7.48 17.03 3.09
CA GLY A 129 -8.65 17.86 2.74
C GLY A 129 -8.43 18.75 1.52
N THR A 130 -7.26 18.69 0.87
CA THR A 130 -6.99 19.39 -0.39
C THR A 130 -7.04 18.44 -1.59
N ALA A 131 -7.15 19.02 -2.78
CA ALA A 131 -7.03 18.30 -4.04
C ALA A 131 -6.24 19.12 -5.05
N PHE A 132 -5.58 18.44 -5.99
CA PHE A 132 -4.90 19.06 -7.11
C PHE A 132 -5.11 18.27 -8.39
N ALA A 133 -4.81 18.89 -9.50
CA ALA A 133 -4.81 18.25 -10.80
C ALA A 133 -3.36 18.13 -11.31
N ASP A 134 -2.96 16.92 -11.63
CA ASP A 134 -1.76 16.61 -12.37
C ASP A 134 -2.10 16.65 -13.87
N PRO A 135 -1.36 17.39 -14.69
CA PRO A 135 -1.63 17.50 -16.11
C PRO A 135 -1.50 16.18 -16.88
N GLY A 136 -0.62 15.28 -16.47
CA GLY A 136 -0.27 14.10 -17.26
C GLY A 136 0.26 14.46 -18.65
N GLN A 137 -0.02 13.65 -19.67
CA GLN A 137 0.28 13.92 -21.09
C GLN A 137 1.73 14.39 -21.33
N GLY A 138 2.72 13.74 -20.67
CA GLY A 138 4.14 14.09 -20.81
C GLY A 138 4.66 15.15 -19.83
N HIS A 139 3.80 15.77 -19.00
CA HIS A 139 4.27 16.59 -17.88
C HIS A 139 4.93 15.69 -16.84
N VAL A 140 6.24 15.89 -16.65
CA VAL A 140 7.06 15.07 -15.76
C VAL A 140 7.02 15.66 -14.36
N HIS A 141 6.76 14.82 -13.38
CA HIS A 141 6.68 15.21 -11.98
C HIS A 141 7.15 14.10 -11.04
N THR A 142 7.33 14.45 -9.79
CA THR A 142 7.48 13.53 -8.65
C THR A 142 6.58 13.97 -7.51
N ALA A 143 6.35 13.09 -6.56
CA ALA A 143 5.69 13.41 -5.32
C ALA A 143 6.30 12.58 -4.19
N PHE A 144 6.28 13.10 -2.97
CA PHE A 144 6.85 12.41 -1.81
C PHE A 144 6.13 12.75 -0.51
N ASN A 145 6.32 11.88 0.47
CA ASN A 145 5.96 12.12 1.86
C ASN A 145 7.24 12.45 2.63
N ARG A 146 7.27 13.57 3.35
CA ARG A 146 8.47 14.01 4.09
C ARG A 146 8.89 12.98 5.13
N ILE A 147 10.21 12.93 5.39
CA ILE A 147 10.78 12.14 6.50
C ILE A 147 10.20 12.67 7.82
N GLY A 148 9.69 11.75 8.67
CA GLY A 148 9.07 12.11 9.95
C GLY A 148 7.62 12.57 9.85
N GLY A 149 7.04 12.64 8.64
CA GLY A 149 5.61 12.86 8.44
C GLY A 149 4.76 11.67 8.88
N VAL A 150 3.44 11.84 8.84
CA VAL A 150 2.50 10.73 8.98
C VAL A 150 2.29 10.06 7.63
N THR A 151 1.82 8.82 7.63
CA THR A 151 1.42 8.13 6.38
C THR A 151 0.45 8.99 5.59
N VAL A 152 0.72 9.20 4.30
CA VAL A 152 -0.17 9.89 3.38
C VAL A 152 -1.11 8.88 2.74
N VAL A 153 -2.39 9.25 2.64
CA VAL A 153 -3.40 8.50 1.89
C VAL A 153 -4.05 9.42 0.87
N LEU A 154 -4.04 9.03 -0.38
CA LEU A 154 -4.68 9.75 -1.47
C LEU A 154 -5.70 8.86 -2.19
N TYR A 155 -6.65 9.54 -2.85
CA TYR A 155 -7.51 8.95 -3.88
C TYR A 155 -7.23 9.66 -5.20
N ALA A 156 -6.73 8.90 -6.18
CA ALA A 156 -6.36 9.42 -7.49
C ALA A 156 -7.34 8.91 -8.56
N THR A 157 -7.89 9.82 -9.34
CA THR A 157 -8.72 9.50 -10.51
C THR A 157 -7.93 9.80 -11.76
N PHE A 158 -7.60 8.76 -12.50
CA PHE A 158 -6.85 8.81 -13.76
C PHE A 158 -7.79 8.84 -14.94
N PHE A 159 -7.52 9.68 -15.92
CA PHE A 159 -8.21 9.74 -17.20
C PHE A 159 -7.31 9.31 -18.35
N GLU A 160 -7.88 9.07 -19.53
CA GLU A 160 -7.18 8.59 -20.74
C GLU A 160 -6.32 7.33 -20.46
N VAL A 161 -6.82 6.49 -19.57
CA VAL A 161 -6.10 5.29 -19.15
C VAL A 161 -6.05 4.27 -20.29
N PRO A 162 -4.87 3.76 -20.68
CA PRO A 162 -4.77 2.73 -21.71
C PRO A 162 -5.45 1.44 -21.26
N ALA A 163 -5.89 0.62 -22.20
CA ALA A 163 -6.54 -0.66 -21.90
C ALA A 163 -5.64 -1.59 -21.07
N GLN A 164 -4.34 -1.51 -21.26
CA GLN A 164 -3.31 -2.28 -20.58
C GLN A 164 -2.07 -1.40 -20.34
N GLY A 165 -1.14 -1.88 -19.51
CA GLY A 165 0.09 -1.17 -19.21
C GLY A 165 0.04 -0.38 -17.88
N PRO A 166 1.11 0.36 -17.56
CA PRO A 166 1.22 1.09 -16.31
C PRO A 166 0.30 2.33 -16.28
N LEU A 167 -0.12 2.74 -15.08
CA LEU A 167 -0.75 4.05 -14.86
C LEU A 167 0.31 5.14 -14.73
N THR A 168 1.50 4.77 -14.29
CA THR A 168 2.66 5.64 -14.07
C THR A 168 3.72 5.29 -15.10
N ILE A 169 4.10 6.23 -15.95
CA ILE A 169 5.06 6.05 -17.05
C ILE A 169 6.40 6.61 -16.59
N THR A 170 7.37 5.74 -16.41
CA THR A 170 8.75 6.09 -16.03
C THR A 170 9.75 5.87 -17.16
N GLU A 171 9.37 5.08 -18.15
CA GLU A 171 10.21 4.78 -19.31
C GLU A 171 10.38 6.05 -20.18
N GLY A 172 11.63 6.39 -20.50
CA GLY A 172 11.96 7.58 -21.26
C GLY A 172 11.81 8.90 -20.49
N VAL A 173 11.55 8.84 -19.17
CA VAL A 173 11.49 10.02 -18.31
C VAL A 173 12.87 10.29 -17.73
N GLU A 174 13.39 11.49 -18.00
CA GLU A 174 14.67 11.94 -17.44
C GLU A 174 14.46 12.59 -16.06
N THR A 175 15.35 12.28 -15.11
CA THR A 175 15.41 13.00 -13.84
C THR A 175 16.00 14.39 -14.10
N PRO A 176 15.28 15.46 -13.73
CA PRO A 176 15.81 16.81 -13.89
C PRO A 176 17.11 16.99 -13.07
N ALA A 177 18.19 17.42 -13.73
CA ALA A 177 19.50 17.54 -13.09
C ALA A 177 19.55 18.57 -11.96
N ASP A 178 18.71 19.61 -12.08
CA ASP A 178 18.71 20.77 -11.16
C ASP A 178 17.62 20.69 -10.08
N CYS A 179 16.75 19.65 -10.11
CA CYS A 179 15.71 19.45 -9.10
C CYS A 179 16.21 18.57 -7.94
N GLN A 180 16.62 19.20 -6.87
CA GLN A 180 16.86 18.51 -5.60
C GLN A 180 15.57 18.53 -4.78
N VAL A 181 14.93 17.37 -4.62
CA VAL A 181 13.66 17.22 -3.91
C VAL A 181 13.80 16.24 -2.75
N GLY A 182 13.00 16.44 -1.71
CA GLY A 182 12.91 15.47 -0.60
C GLY A 182 14.06 15.53 0.40
N SER A 183 14.78 16.65 0.52
CA SER A 183 15.84 16.86 1.53
C SER A 183 15.28 17.27 2.88
#